data_47fa554c92bd6fbb2229b76142a5d48f
#
_entry.id   47fa554c92bd6fbb2229b76142a5d48f
#
_cell.length_a   1.000
_cell.length_b   1.000
_cell.length_c   1.000
_cell.angle_alpha   90.00
_cell.angle_beta   90.00
_cell.angle_gamma   90.00
#
_symmetry.space_group_name_H-M   'P 1'
#
loop_
_entity.id
_entity.type
_entity.pdbx_description
1 polymer ?
#
loop_
_entity_poly.entity_id
_entity_poly.type
_entity_poly.pdbx_seq_one_letter_code
_entity_poly.pdbx_strand_id
1 'polypeptide(L)'
;MGEVEAMLISQKKKQEVIKRELGDRYRGKDEFSDLVFTTSMGSPVMRYNAEKECNNVVKTINEEEAFQSVKENREPVIFEKVYPHAIRHTFCSRCFQLNMNPKVVQALMGHQHYSTTIDIYTHVMENDIENEIGKMESALK
;
A
#
# COMPACT_ATOMS: atom_id res chain seq x y z
N MET A 1 -18.20 1.65 -13.78
CA MET A 1 -17.56 0.75 -12.77
C MET A 1 -16.12 1.18 -12.67
N GLY A 2 -15.65 1.60 -11.48
CA GLY A 2 -14.27 2.02 -11.28
C GLY A 2 -13.31 0.81 -11.31
N GLU A 3 -12.04 1.05 -11.64
CA GLU A 3 -11.02 -0.02 -11.68
C GLU A 3 -10.94 -0.80 -10.36
N VAL A 4 -10.97 -0.10 -9.22
CA VAL A 4 -10.93 -0.71 -7.88
C VAL A 4 -12.12 -1.64 -7.66
N GLU A 5 -13.32 -1.24 -8.06
CA GLU A 5 -14.53 -2.05 -7.96
C GLU A 5 -14.40 -3.34 -8.80
N ALA A 6 -13.91 -3.21 -10.03
CA ALA A 6 -13.67 -4.36 -10.91
C ALA A 6 -12.63 -5.33 -10.31
N MET A 7 -11.56 -4.80 -9.70
CA MET A 7 -10.56 -5.61 -8.99
C MET A 7 -11.15 -6.36 -7.79
N LEU A 8 -11.97 -5.70 -6.98
CA LEU A 8 -12.61 -6.32 -5.82
C LEU A 8 -13.58 -7.41 -6.22
N ILE A 9 -14.38 -7.19 -7.27
CA ILE A 9 -15.29 -8.22 -7.83
C ILE A 9 -14.48 -9.41 -8.36
N SER A 10 -13.39 -9.17 -9.08
CA SER A 10 -12.50 -10.23 -9.56
C SER A 10 -11.90 -11.04 -8.40
N GLN A 11 -11.45 -10.35 -7.34
CA GLN A 11 -10.90 -11.00 -6.15
C GLN A 11 -11.95 -11.89 -5.45
N LYS A 12 -13.18 -11.41 -5.30
CA LYS A 12 -14.28 -12.20 -4.74
C LYS A 12 -14.53 -13.46 -5.54
N LYS A 13 -14.60 -13.36 -6.87
CA LYS A 13 -14.76 -14.53 -7.75
C LYS A 13 -13.62 -15.54 -7.59
N LYS A 14 -12.37 -15.08 -7.48
CA LYS A 14 -11.22 -15.97 -7.23
C LYS A 14 -11.38 -16.71 -5.91
N GLN A 15 -11.81 -16.05 -4.84
CA GLN A 15 -12.04 -16.69 -3.55
C GLN A 15 -13.16 -17.74 -3.61
N GLU A 16 -14.23 -17.48 -4.34
CA GLU A 16 -15.32 -18.44 -4.54
C GLU A 16 -14.85 -19.70 -5.30
N VAL A 17 -13.98 -19.54 -6.29
CA VAL A 17 -13.36 -20.67 -7.00
C VAL A 17 -12.49 -21.47 -6.05
N ILE A 18 -11.59 -20.82 -5.30
CA ILE A 18 -10.72 -21.48 -4.31
C ILE A 18 -11.55 -22.25 -3.28
N LYS A 19 -12.63 -21.65 -2.75
CA LYS A 19 -13.52 -22.30 -1.79
C LYS A 19 -14.16 -23.56 -2.37
N ARG A 20 -14.58 -23.51 -3.64
CA ARG A 20 -15.17 -24.65 -4.34
C ARG A 20 -14.16 -25.78 -4.60
N GLU A 21 -12.95 -25.42 -5.05
CA GLU A 21 -11.91 -26.41 -5.37
C GLU A 21 -11.35 -27.10 -4.13
N LEU A 22 -11.23 -26.37 -3.02
CA LEU A 22 -10.73 -26.93 -1.77
C LEU A 22 -11.77 -27.76 -1.01
N GLY A 23 -13.08 -27.44 -1.16
CA GLY A 23 -14.14 -28.15 -0.42
C GLY A 23 -13.84 -28.19 1.08
N ASP A 24 -13.79 -29.39 1.65
CA ASP A 24 -13.54 -29.61 3.08
C ASP A 24 -12.15 -29.17 3.56
N ARG A 25 -11.21 -28.93 2.65
CA ARG A 25 -9.87 -28.40 2.96
C ARG A 25 -9.85 -26.88 3.12
N TYR A 26 -10.93 -26.19 2.73
CA TYR A 26 -11.03 -24.75 2.90
C TYR A 26 -11.07 -24.37 4.38
N ARG A 27 -10.17 -23.49 4.79
CA ARG A 27 -9.96 -23.09 6.19
C ARG A 27 -10.61 -21.76 6.57
N GLY A 28 -11.29 -21.10 5.62
CA GLY A 28 -12.06 -19.89 5.91
C GLY A 28 -13.25 -20.25 6.79
N LYS A 29 -13.26 -19.69 8.00
CA LYS A 29 -14.40 -19.82 8.92
C LYS A 29 -15.46 -18.76 8.57
N ASP A 30 -16.69 -18.97 9.01
CA ASP A 30 -17.79 -18.02 8.77
C ASP A 30 -17.47 -16.61 9.30
N GLU A 31 -16.75 -16.50 10.42
CA GLU A 31 -16.27 -15.23 10.97
C GLU A 31 -15.32 -14.46 10.07
N PHE A 32 -14.74 -15.12 9.05
CA PHE A 32 -13.82 -14.55 8.07
C PHE A 32 -14.39 -14.50 6.65
N SER A 33 -15.70 -14.71 6.50
CA SER A 33 -16.39 -14.76 5.19
C SER A 33 -16.29 -13.44 4.42
N ASP A 34 -16.15 -12.31 5.13
CA ASP A 34 -16.12 -10.97 4.55
C ASP A 34 -14.72 -10.44 4.26
N LEU A 35 -13.68 -11.25 4.51
CA LEU A 35 -12.31 -10.84 4.19
C LEU A 35 -12.09 -10.72 2.69
N VAL A 36 -11.57 -9.58 2.25
CA VAL A 36 -11.23 -9.33 0.85
C VAL A 36 -10.02 -10.15 0.42
N PHE A 37 -9.04 -10.32 1.32
CA PHE A 37 -7.82 -11.06 1.06
C PHE A 37 -7.64 -12.19 2.07
N THR A 38 -7.44 -13.39 1.53
CA THR A 38 -7.18 -14.60 2.30
C THR A 38 -5.93 -15.30 1.76
N THR A 39 -5.39 -16.23 2.54
CA THR A 39 -4.39 -17.18 2.05
C THR A 39 -5.00 -18.10 0.98
N SER A 40 -4.17 -18.86 0.27
CA SER A 40 -4.62 -19.88 -0.69
C SER A 40 -5.51 -20.95 -0.08
N MET A 41 -5.52 -21.10 1.24
CA MET A 41 -6.39 -22.03 1.97
C MET A 41 -7.63 -21.36 2.57
N GLY A 42 -7.86 -20.05 2.32
CA GLY A 42 -9.00 -19.31 2.82
C GLY A 42 -8.83 -18.72 4.23
N SER A 43 -7.70 -18.90 4.88
CA SER A 43 -7.43 -18.33 6.21
C SER A 43 -7.07 -16.84 6.11
N PRO A 44 -7.24 -16.05 7.19
CA PRO A 44 -6.76 -14.67 7.24
C PRO A 44 -5.27 -14.58 6.92
N VAL A 45 -4.89 -13.53 6.19
CA VAL A 45 -3.47 -13.21 5.96
C VAL A 45 -2.90 -12.59 7.23
N MET A 46 -1.98 -13.27 7.87
CA MET A 46 -1.29 -12.77 9.05
C MET A 46 -0.32 -11.65 8.69
N ARG A 47 -0.17 -10.64 9.57
CA ARG A 47 0.75 -9.52 9.38
C ARG A 47 2.15 -9.97 8.98
N TYR A 48 2.69 -10.98 9.65
CA TYR A 48 4.01 -11.54 9.33
C TYR A 48 4.13 -12.01 7.86
N ASN A 49 3.09 -12.65 7.33
CA ASN A 49 3.09 -13.10 5.93
C ASN A 49 3.11 -11.92 4.96
N ALA A 50 2.33 -10.87 5.24
CA ALA A 50 2.34 -9.67 4.42
C ALA A 50 3.70 -8.96 4.44
N GLU A 51 4.35 -8.84 5.62
CA GLU A 51 5.69 -8.29 5.75
C GLU A 51 6.73 -9.13 5.00
N LYS A 52 6.65 -10.46 5.09
CA LYS A 52 7.51 -11.38 4.36
C LYS A 52 7.38 -11.20 2.85
N GLU A 53 6.17 -11.10 2.34
CA GLU A 53 5.94 -10.90 0.89
C GLU A 53 6.44 -9.53 0.42
N CYS A 54 6.25 -8.45 1.19
CA CYS A 54 6.85 -7.16 0.88
C CYS A 54 8.38 -7.26 0.78
N ASN A 55 9.02 -7.94 1.73
CA ASN A 55 10.48 -8.12 1.72
C ASN A 55 10.95 -8.98 0.55
N ASN A 56 10.20 -10.03 0.16
CA ASN A 56 10.50 -10.85 -1.01
C ASN A 56 10.45 -10.02 -2.29
N VAL A 57 9.44 -9.18 -2.46
CA VAL A 57 9.31 -8.28 -3.61
C VAL A 57 10.50 -7.32 -3.68
N VAL A 58 10.85 -6.66 -2.57
CA VAL A 58 12.01 -5.75 -2.52
C VAL A 58 13.30 -6.48 -2.86
N LYS A 59 13.49 -7.69 -2.33
CA LYS A 59 14.66 -8.52 -2.64
C LYS A 59 14.76 -8.80 -4.15
N THR A 60 13.67 -9.24 -4.77
CA THR A 60 13.62 -9.51 -6.22
C THR A 60 13.95 -8.25 -7.03
N ILE A 61 13.36 -7.10 -6.67
CA ILE A 61 13.63 -5.81 -7.34
C ILE A 61 15.12 -5.46 -7.23
N ASN A 62 15.71 -5.60 -6.05
CA ASN A 62 17.13 -5.28 -5.84
C ASN A 62 18.06 -6.23 -6.60
N GLU A 63 17.71 -7.52 -6.71
CA GLU A 63 18.45 -8.48 -7.52
C GLU A 63 18.39 -8.14 -9.02
N GLU A 64 17.21 -7.79 -9.53
CA GLU A 64 17.03 -7.33 -10.91
C GLU A 64 17.78 -6.02 -11.19
N GLU A 65 17.69 -5.06 -10.27
CA GLU A 65 18.38 -3.77 -10.37
C GLU A 65 19.90 -3.94 -10.36
N ALA A 66 20.45 -4.78 -9.48
CA ALA A 66 21.88 -5.08 -9.47
C ALA A 66 22.37 -5.66 -10.82
N PHE A 67 21.55 -6.51 -11.46
CA PHE A 67 21.87 -7.05 -12.78
C PHE A 67 21.81 -5.99 -13.89
N GLN A 68 20.79 -5.13 -13.85
CA GLN A 68 20.65 -4.06 -14.86
C GLN A 68 21.71 -2.97 -14.72
N SER A 69 22.05 -2.58 -13.50
CA SER A 69 23.05 -1.57 -13.22
C SER A 69 24.44 -1.95 -13.78
N VAL A 70 24.80 -3.23 -13.68
CA VAL A 70 26.06 -3.75 -14.29
C VAL A 70 26.04 -3.63 -15.80
N LYS A 71 24.91 -3.96 -16.46
CA LYS A 71 24.77 -3.84 -17.92
C LYS A 71 24.84 -2.39 -18.40
N GLU A 72 24.26 -1.48 -17.61
CA GLU A 72 24.17 -0.06 -17.94
C GLU A 72 25.40 0.73 -17.44
N ASN A 73 26.35 0.07 -16.80
CA ASN A 73 27.57 0.66 -16.21
C ASN A 73 27.26 1.86 -15.29
N ARG A 74 26.28 1.69 -14.39
CA ARG A 74 25.86 2.68 -13.39
C ARG A 74 25.77 2.05 -11.99
N GLU A 75 25.77 2.88 -10.98
CA GLU A 75 25.51 2.43 -9.60
C GLU A 75 24.07 1.92 -9.45
N PRO A 76 23.85 0.81 -8.71
CA PRO A 76 22.54 0.28 -8.46
C PRO A 76 21.73 1.16 -7.50
N VAL A 77 20.45 1.33 -7.76
CA VAL A 77 19.48 1.96 -6.84
C VAL A 77 18.88 0.90 -5.95
N ILE A 78 19.35 0.81 -4.71
CA ILE A 78 18.92 -0.21 -3.75
C ILE A 78 17.72 0.29 -2.94
N PHE A 79 16.61 -0.43 -2.99
CA PHE A 79 15.44 -0.18 -2.19
C PHE A 79 15.61 -0.74 -0.78
N GLU A 80 15.26 0.05 0.22
CA GLU A 80 15.17 -0.39 1.61
C GLU A 80 13.95 -1.29 1.84
N LYS A 81 13.91 -1.93 3.02
CA LYS A 81 12.77 -2.76 3.41
C LYS A 81 11.47 -1.95 3.42
N VAL A 82 10.44 -2.49 2.80
CA VAL A 82 9.11 -1.90 2.79
C VAL A 82 8.19 -2.70 3.72
N TYR A 83 7.50 -1.99 4.61
CA TYR A 83 6.53 -2.56 5.53
C TYR A 83 5.11 -2.22 5.05
N PRO A 84 4.11 -3.08 5.28
CA PRO A 84 2.72 -2.80 4.93
C PRO A 84 2.21 -1.46 5.49
N HIS A 85 2.72 -1.07 6.67
CA HIS A 85 2.38 0.22 7.28
C HIS A 85 2.92 1.42 6.49
N ALA A 86 4.11 1.30 5.89
CA ALA A 86 4.67 2.35 5.02
C ALA A 86 3.82 2.54 3.75
N ILE A 87 3.32 1.45 3.16
CA ILE A 87 2.39 1.52 2.01
C ILE A 87 1.10 2.26 2.41
N ARG A 88 0.57 1.97 3.60
CA ARG A 88 -0.59 2.66 4.15
C ARG A 88 -0.33 4.15 4.36
N HIS A 89 0.82 4.53 4.91
CA HIS A 89 1.23 5.93 5.03
C HIS A 89 1.34 6.62 3.68
N THR A 90 1.96 5.97 2.69
CA THR A 90 2.07 6.50 1.33
C THR A 90 0.68 6.75 0.72
N PHE A 91 -0.27 5.84 0.89
CA PHE A 91 -1.65 6.06 0.44
C PHE A 91 -2.26 7.30 1.10
N CYS A 92 -2.13 7.44 2.43
CA CYS A 92 -2.63 8.59 3.17
C CYS A 92 -2.02 9.90 2.66
N SER A 93 -0.70 9.96 2.50
CA SER A 93 0.02 11.11 1.97
C SER A 93 -0.44 11.48 0.55
N ARG A 94 -0.64 10.47 -0.32
CA ARG A 94 -1.18 10.68 -1.67
C ARG A 94 -2.58 11.27 -1.66
N CYS A 95 -3.45 10.83 -0.75
CA CYS A 95 -4.78 11.43 -0.58
C CYS A 95 -4.69 12.93 -0.26
N PHE A 96 -3.75 13.32 0.60
CA PHE A 96 -3.56 14.73 0.96
C PHE A 96 -2.95 15.55 -0.18
N GLN A 97 -1.99 15.02 -0.92
CA GLN A 97 -1.46 15.65 -2.14
C GLN A 97 -2.55 15.89 -3.20
N LEU A 98 -3.60 15.08 -3.20
CA LEU A 98 -4.79 15.26 -4.03
C LEU A 98 -5.84 16.19 -3.39
N ASN A 99 -5.50 16.90 -2.31
CA ASN A 99 -6.38 17.81 -1.57
C ASN A 99 -7.67 17.13 -1.05
N MET A 100 -7.63 15.84 -0.73
CA MET A 100 -8.77 15.17 -0.14
C MET A 100 -9.05 15.68 1.29
N ASN A 101 -10.32 15.80 1.62
CA ASN A 101 -10.73 16.21 2.97
C ASN A 101 -10.20 15.23 4.03
N PRO A 102 -9.50 15.71 5.08
CA PRO A 102 -8.91 14.85 6.12
C PRO A 102 -9.92 13.92 6.81
N LYS A 103 -11.18 14.32 6.95
CA LYS A 103 -12.23 13.46 7.50
C LYS A 103 -12.58 12.28 6.59
N VAL A 104 -12.56 12.50 5.28
CA VAL A 104 -12.76 11.43 4.28
C VAL A 104 -11.57 10.48 4.31
N VAL A 105 -10.35 11.02 4.39
CA VAL A 105 -9.12 10.21 4.50
C VAL A 105 -9.14 9.39 5.79
N GLN A 106 -9.54 9.97 6.94
CA GLN A 106 -9.70 9.23 8.19
C GLN A 106 -10.64 8.03 8.02
N ALA A 107 -11.79 8.22 7.38
CA ALA A 107 -12.76 7.15 7.16
C ALA A 107 -12.21 6.05 6.23
N LEU A 108 -11.56 6.42 5.12
CA LEU A 108 -10.92 5.48 4.19
C LEU A 108 -9.81 4.68 4.86
N MET A 109 -9.04 5.32 5.73
CA MET A 109 -7.96 4.70 6.47
C MET A 109 -8.47 3.85 7.65
N GLY A 110 -9.70 4.02 8.10
CA GLY A 110 -10.21 3.37 9.31
C GLY A 110 -9.47 3.79 10.58
N HIS A 111 -8.96 5.02 10.65
CA HIS A 111 -8.27 5.51 11.84
C HIS A 111 -9.29 5.83 12.96
N GLN A 112 -9.12 5.23 14.11
CA GLN A 112 -9.97 5.49 15.29
C GLN A 112 -9.87 6.95 15.75
N HIS A 113 -8.65 7.51 15.77
CA HIS A 113 -8.38 8.86 16.21
C HIS A 113 -8.06 9.77 15.03
N TYR A 114 -8.71 10.92 14.99
CA TYR A 114 -8.48 11.93 13.94
C TYR A 114 -7.06 12.49 13.98
N SER A 115 -6.46 12.59 15.17
CA SER A 115 -5.08 13.04 15.34
C SER A 115 -4.09 12.25 14.48
N THR A 116 -4.22 10.93 14.41
CA THR A 116 -3.35 10.08 13.57
C THR A 116 -3.39 10.48 12.09
N THR A 117 -4.54 10.93 11.62
CA THR A 117 -4.69 11.39 10.22
C THR A 117 -4.13 12.79 10.04
N ILE A 118 -4.33 13.66 11.02
CA ILE A 118 -3.84 15.05 11.00
C ILE A 118 -2.33 15.11 11.13
N ASP A 119 -1.70 14.26 11.92
CA ASP A 119 -0.24 14.20 12.04
C ASP A 119 0.41 13.96 10.66
N ILE A 120 -0.15 13.01 9.87
CA ILE A 120 0.31 12.75 8.49
C ILE A 120 0.03 13.95 7.58
N TYR A 121 -1.14 14.58 7.71
CA TYR A 121 -1.51 15.76 6.93
C TYR A 121 -0.55 16.91 7.17
N THR A 122 -0.25 17.21 8.43
CA THR A 122 0.65 18.30 8.82
C THR A 122 2.05 18.08 8.21
N HIS A 123 2.58 16.86 8.31
CA HIS A 123 3.88 16.53 7.72
C HIS A 123 3.91 16.71 6.19
N VAL A 124 2.83 16.33 5.49
CA VAL A 124 2.74 16.56 4.03
C VAL A 124 2.69 18.04 3.70
N MET A 125 1.90 18.82 4.46
CA MET A 125 1.77 20.27 4.26
C MET A 125 3.06 21.03 4.56
N GLU A 126 3.85 20.61 5.56
CA GLU A 126 5.16 21.23 5.85
C GLU A 126 6.11 21.08 4.65
N ASN A 127 6.19 19.91 4.05
CA ASN A 127 6.99 19.70 2.84
C ASN A 127 6.49 20.53 1.65
N ASP A 128 5.19 20.70 1.49
CA ASP A 128 4.62 21.51 0.42
C ASP A 128 4.92 23.01 0.63
N ILE A 129 4.87 23.51 1.85
CA ILE A 129 5.23 24.89 2.20
C ILE A 129 6.69 25.19 1.86
N GLU A 130 7.62 24.32 2.23
CA GLU A 130 9.05 24.48 1.90
C GLU A 130 9.27 24.54 0.39
N ASN A 131 8.61 23.65 -0.37
CA ASN A 131 8.68 23.64 -1.83
C ASN A 131 8.13 24.92 -2.46
N GLU A 132 7.01 25.46 -1.96
CA GLU A 132 6.41 26.69 -2.47
C GLU A 132 7.26 27.92 -2.11
N ILE A 133 7.87 27.99 -0.93
CA ILE A 133 8.82 29.03 -0.56
C ILE A 133 10.03 29.00 -1.50
N GLY A 134 10.59 27.83 -1.79
CA GLY A 134 11.70 27.70 -2.73
C GLY A 134 11.38 28.18 -4.15
N LYS A 135 10.15 27.97 -4.62
CA LYS A 135 9.68 28.53 -5.91
C LYS A 135 9.58 30.06 -5.87
N MET A 136 9.06 30.63 -4.79
CA MET A 136 9.01 32.10 -4.60
C MET A 136 10.41 32.70 -4.61
N GLU A 137 11.36 32.16 -3.86
CA GLU A 137 12.75 32.65 -3.83
C GLU A 137 13.42 32.58 -5.19
N SER A 138 13.12 31.56 -5.99
CA SER A 138 13.65 31.38 -7.35
C SER A 138 13.06 32.41 -8.32
N ALA A 139 11.82 32.84 -8.13
CA ALA A 139 11.13 33.81 -8.96
C ALA A 139 11.53 35.28 -8.64
N LEU A 140 12.12 35.51 -7.46
CA LEU A 140 12.56 36.83 -7.01
C LEU A 140 14.04 37.14 -7.36
N LYS A 141 14.75 36.22 -7.97
CA LYS A 141 16.12 36.33 -8.49
C LYS A 141 16.12 36.67 -9.98
#